data_80b3a214daf0677611a8561eb85bc95f
#
_entry.id   80b3a214daf0677611a8561eb85bc95f
#
_cell.length_a   1.000
_cell.length_b   1.000
_cell.length_c   1.000
_cell.angle_alpha   90.00
_cell.angle_beta   90.00
_cell.angle_gamma   90.00
#
_symmetry.space_group_name_H-M   'P 1'
#
loop_
_entity.id
_entity.type
_entity.pdbx_description
1 polymer ?
#
loop_
_entity_poly.entity_id
_entity_poly.type
_entity_poly.pdbx_seq_one_letter_code
_entity_poly.pdbx_strand_id
1 'polypeptide(L)'
;MPLGNLAAEAQTRSARLARLREIRSGASIMDQIEREVLDAADRYESAGERIKAAQEELKVTEAALGGEQRQFEAGTVTSRQVLEAAEALAAAQNRMVSALTDLETARIDLAVACGGLLGRDAIDFGQND
;
A
#
# COMPACT_ATOMS: atom_id res chain seq x y z
N MET A 1 19.96 49.93 32.47
CA MET A 1 19.93 48.77 33.37
C MET A 1 20.21 47.52 32.53
N PRO A 2 21.33 46.85 32.69
CA PRO A 2 21.69 45.68 31.83
C PRO A 2 20.81 44.45 32.04
N LEU A 3 20.05 44.35 33.11
CA LEU A 3 19.18 43.20 33.40
C LEU A 3 17.90 43.15 32.51
N GLY A 4 17.34 44.29 32.10
CA GLY A 4 16.20 44.35 31.22
C GLY A 4 16.52 43.93 29.78
N ASN A 5 17.74 44.20 29.32
CA ASN A 5 18.21 43.78 27.99
C ASN A 5 18.49 42.28 27.90
N LEU A 6 19.00 41.67 28.97
CA LEU A 6 19.24 40.23 29.04
C LEU A 6 17.92 39.44 28.98
N ALA A 7 16.87 39.92 29.65
CA ALA A 7 15.55 39.30 29.57
C ALA A 7 14.93 39.37 28.16
N ALA A 8 15.04 40.52 27.50
CA ALA A 8 14.57 40.73 26.14
C ALA A 8 15.36 39.84 25.12
N GLU A 9 16.67 39.75 25.27
CA GLU A 9 17.52 38.90 24.46
C GLU A 9 17.22 37.40 24.69
N ALA A 10 16.97 37.00 25.93
CA ALA A 10 16.55 35.62 26.24
C ALA A 10 15.19 35.28 25.63
N GLN A 11 14.21 36.19 25.67
CA GLN A 11 12.91 36.01 25.01
C GLN A 11 13.05 35.92 23.49
N THR A 12 13.85 36.77 22.87
CA THR A 12 14.09 36.74 21.43
C THR A 12 14.78 35.44 21.02
N ARG A 13 15.74 34.97 21.81
CA ARG A 13 16.45 33.70 21.57
C ARG A 13 15.51 32.50 21.71
N SER A 14 14.66 32.49 22.74
CA SER A 14 13.69 31.42 22.95
C SER A 14 12.63 31.38 21.85
N ALA A 15 12.16 32.56 21.36
CA ALA A 15 11.24 32.64 20.22
C ALA A 15 11.87 32.12 18.92
N ARG A 16 13.13 32.44 18.65
CA ARG A 16 13.88 31.90 17.49
C ARG A 16 14.05 30.37 17.59
N LEU A 17 14.37 29.85 18.76
CA LEU A 17 14.49 28.41 18.97
C LEU A 17 13.15 27.70 18.81
N ALA A 18 12.05 28.25 19.29
CA ALA A 18 10.71 27.73 19.11
C ALA A 18 10.35 27.67 17.61
N ARG A 19 10.62 28.74 16.85
CA ARG A 19 10.40 28.79 15.40
C ARG A 19 11.24 27.77 14.64
N LEU A 20 12.51 27.59 15.00
CA LEU A 20 13.36 26.54 14.41
C LEU A 20 12.86 25.14 14.70
N ARG A 21 12.32 24.90 15.91
CA ARG A 21 11.67 23.60 16.25
C ARG A 21 10.44 23.36 15.42
N GLU A 22 9.59 24.36 15.20
CA GLU A 22 8.42 24.27 14.34
C GLU A 22 8.80 23.96 12.89
N ILE A 23 9.81 24.64 12.34
CA ILE A 23 10.31 24.38 10.98
C ILE A 23 10.87 22.94 10.86
N ARG A 24 11.65 22.47 11.84
CA ARG A 24 12.16 21.10 11.86
C ARG A 24 11.04 20.06 12.00
N SER A 25 10.04 20.35 12.83
CA SER A 25 8.86 19.49 12.98
C SER A 25 8.08 19.42 11.67
N GLY A 26 7.88 20.52 10.97
CA GLY A 26 7.25 20.56 9.66
C GLY A 26 8.02 19.76 8.61
N ALA A 27 9.34 19.90 8.53
CA ALA A 27 10.20 19.13 7.63
C ALA A 27 10.14 17.63 7.93
N SER A 28 10.18 17.23 9.21
CA SER A 28 10.06 15.83 9.63
C SER A 28 8.71 15.22 9.25
N ILE A 29 7.64 15.98 9.32
CA ILE A 29 6.30 15.53 8.91
C ILE A 29 6.22 15.38 7.39
N MET A 30 6.81 16.28 6.61
CA MET A 30 6.88 16.16 5.14
C MET A 30 7.66 14.89 4.73
N ASP A 31 8.80 14.63 5.34
CA ASP A 31 9.59 13.41 5.11
C ASP A 31 8.81 12.14 5.48
N GLN A 32 7.99 12.20 6.53
CA GLN A 32 7.14 11.08 6.91
C GLN A 32 6.05 10.83 5.88
N ILE A 33 5.37 11.87 5.41
CA ILE A 33 4.32 11.76 4.39
C ILE A 33 4.90 11.23 3.08
N GLU A 34 6.07 11.72 2.67
CA GLU A 34 6.74 11.21 1.47
C GLU A 34 7.03 9.71 1.58
N ARG A 35 7.54 9.25 2.72
CA ARG A 35 7.75 7.82 2.96
C ARG A 35 6.45 7.03 2.94
N GLU A 36 5.39 7.52 3.56
CA GLU A 36 4.08 6.86 3.57
C GLU A 36 3.49 6.69 2.16
N VAL A 37 3.63 7.72 1.31
CA VAL A 37 3.19 7.65 -0.10
C VAL A 37 4.03 6.67 -0.90
N LEU A 38 5.36 6.68 -0.76
CA LEU A 38 6.25 5.74 -1.43
C LEU A 38 5.97 4.31 -1.00
N ASP A 39 5.82 4.06 0.30
CA ASP A 39 5.47 2.74 0.84
C ASP A 39 4.10 2.25 0.33
N ALA A 40 3.12 3.13 0.23
CA ALA A 40 1.81 2.80 -0.32
C ALA A 40 1.87 2.49 -1.82
N ALA A 41 2.68 3.23 -2.58
CA ALA A 41 2.92 2.98 -4.00
C ALA A 41 3.59 1.63 -4.23
N ASP A 42 4.62 1.30 -3.45
CA ASP A 42 5.32 0.02 -3.52
C ASP A 42 4.39 -1.16 -3.19
N ARG A 43 3.52 -1.01 -2.20
CA ARG A 43 2.50 -2.02 -1.88
C ARG A 43 1.50 -2.21 -3.02
N TYR A 44 1.08 -1.13 -3.65
CA TYR A 44 0.16 -1.19 -4.79
C TYR A 44 0.81 -1.91 -5.99
N GLU A 45 2.05 -1.59 -6.32
CA GLU A 45 2.81 -2.26 -7.37
C GLU A 45 2.98 -3.75 -7.06
N SER A 46 3.40 -4.10 -5.85
CA SER A 46 3.54 -5.49 -5.40
C SER A 46 2.22 -6.27 -5.45
N ALA A 47 1.11 -5.63 -5.11
CA ALA A 47 -0.22 -6.24 -5.21
C ALA A 47 -0.61 -6.48 -6.69
N GLY A 48 -0.25 -5.57 -7.61
CA GLY A 48 -0.42 -5.75 -9.04
C GLY A 48 0.36 -6.95 -9.59
N GLU A 49 1.61 -7.15 -9.16
CA GLU A 49 2.41 -8.31 -9.55
C GLU A 49 1.81 -9.63 -9.01
N ARG A 50 1.29 -9.62 -7.79
CA ARG A 50 0.59 -10.80 -7.22
C ARG A 50 -0.66 -11.18 -8.00
N ILE A 51 -1.42 -10.22 -8.52
CA ILE A 51 -2.57 -10.51 -9.39
C ILE A 51 -2.12 -11.19 -10.67
N LYS A 52 -1.08 -10.70 -11.34
CA LYS A 52 -0.55 -11.32 -12.55
C LYS A 52 -0.13 -12.77 -12.29
N ALA A 53 0.58 -13.03 -11.19
CA ALA A 53 0.95 -14.37 -10.80
C ALA A 53 -0.25 -15.27 -10.51
N ALA A 54 -1.26 -14.77 -9.80
CA ALA A 54 -2.50 -15.51 -9.52
C ALA A 54 -3.31 -15.81 -10.78
N GLN A 55 -3.33 -14.90 -11.75
CA GLN A 55 -3.97 -15.12 -13.06
C GLN A 55 -3.28 -16.24 -13.85
N GLU A 56 -1.96 -16.26 -13.89
CA GLU A 56 -1.22 -17.32 -14.57
C GLU A 56 -1.40 -18.67 -13.86
N GLU A 57 -1.39 -18.70 -12.53
CA GLU A 57 -1.69 -19.92 -11.76
C GLU A 57 -3.10 -20.44 -12.05
N LEU A 58 -4.10 -19.56 -12.11
CA LEU A 58 -5.47 -19.92 -12.43
C LEU A 58 -5.57 -20.58 -13.82
N LYS A 59 -4.94 -19.99 -14.84
CA LYS A 59 -4.90 -20.56 -16.19
C LYS A 59 -4.26 -21.95 -16.23
N VAL A 60 -3.14 -22.11 -15.53
CA VAL A 60 -2.41 -23.38 -15.48
C VAL A 60 -3.25 -24.47 -14.79
N THR A 61 -3.88 -24.14 -13.67
CA THR A 61 -4.72 -25.10 -12.93
C THR A 61 -6.03 -25.45 -13.67
N GLU A 62 -6.63 -24.49 -14.38
CA GLU A 62 -7.78 -24.76 -15.26
C GLU A 62 -7.40 -25.72 -16.41
N ALA A 63 -6.26 -25.46 -17.06
CA ALA A 63 -5.76 -26.33 -18.13
C ALA A 63 -5.41 -27.74 -17.62
N ALA A 64 -4.82 -27.83 -16.41
CA ALA A 64 -4.50 -29.09 -15.78
C ALA A 64 -5.77 -29.90 -15.47
N LEU A 65 -6.78 -29.30 -14.86
CA LEU A 65 -8.06 -29.97 -14.59
C LEU A 65 -8.72 -30.47 -15.90
N GLY A 66 -8.74 -29.63 -16.95
CA GLY A 66 -9.26 -30.03 -18.24
C GLY A 66 -8.47 -31.19 -18.88
N GLY A 67 -7.16 -31.25 -18.65
CA GLY A 67 -6.30 -32.36 -19.05
C GLY A 67 -6.64 -33.66 -18.32
N GLU A 68 -6.72 -33.61 -16.99
CA GLU A 68 -7.06 -34.73 -16.15
C GLU A 68 -8.46 -35.29 -16.45
N GLN A 69 -9.43 -34.43 -16.70
CA GLN A 69 -10.80 -34.83 -17.11
C GLN A 69 -10.80 -35.63 -18.42
N ARG A 70 -10.09 -35.17 -19.45
CA ARG A 70 -9.97 -35.87 -20.71
C ARG A 70 -9.27 -37.24 -20.56
N GLN A 71 -8.23 -37.30 -19.73
CA GLN A 71 -7.51 -38.56 -19.44
C GLN A 71 -8.37 -39.51 -18.63
N PHE A 72 -9.20 -39.02 -17.72
CA PHE A 72 -10.17 -39.82 -16.99
C PHE A 72 -11.23 -40.43 -17.91
N GLU A 73 -11.77 -39.63 -18.85
CA GLU A 73 -12.71 -40.13 -19.86
C GLU A 73 -12.07 -41.20 -20.75
N ALA A 74 -10.77 -41.07 -21.04
CA ALA A 74 -9.99 -42.07 -21.77
C ALA A 74 -9.59 -43.31 -20.91
N GLY A 75 -9.87 -43.29 -19.59
CA GLY A 75 -9.56 -44.36 -18.67
C GLY A 75 -8.08 -44.49 -18.27
N THR A 76 -7.28 -43.41 -18.48
CA THR A 76 -5.83 -43.41 -18.24
C THR A 76 -5.43 -42.86 -16.87
N VAL A 77 -6.33 -42.15 -16.20
CA VAL A 77 -6.12 -41.63 -14.84
C VAL A 77 -7.28 -41.97 -13.92
N THR A 78 -7.05 -41.87 -12.62
CA THR A 78 -8.04 -42.18 -11.59
C THR A 78 -8.90 -40.94 -11.25
N SER A 79 -10.10 -41.18 -10.71
CA SER A 79 -10.96 -40.10 -10.16
C SER A 79 -10.27 -39.28 -9.09
N ARG A 80 -9.33 -39.86 -8.34
CA ARG A 80 -8.52 -39.18 -7.35
C ARG A 80 -7.64 -38.08 -7.96
N GLN A 81 -7.02 -38.36 -9.11
CA GLN A 81 -6.19 -37.36 -9.81
C GLN A 81 -7.03 -36.18 -10.31
N VAL A 82 -8.24 -36.48 -10.82
CA VAL A 82 -9.18 -35.40 -11.19
C VAL A 82 -9.60 -34.56 -9.99
N LEU A 83 -9.86 -35.19 -8.84
CA LEU A 83 -10.21 -34.51 -7.61
C LEU A 83 -9.06 -33.63 -7.11
N GLU A 84 -7.82 -34.11 -7.12
CA GLU A 84 -6.63 -33.37 -6.74
C GLU A 84 -6.43 -32.13 -7.66
N ALA A 85 -6.68 -32.27 -8.95
CA ALA A 85 -6.64 -31.14 -9.89
C ALA A 85 -7.76 -30.12 -9.62
N ALA A 86 -8.95 -30.60 -9.28
CA ALA A 86 -10.07 -29.71 -8.92
C ALA A 86 -9.81 -28.94 -7.61
N GLU A 87 -9.20 -29.60 -6.61
CA GLU A 87 -8.77 -28.95 -5.37
C GLU A 87 -7.69 -27.88 -5.63
N ALA A 88 -6.74 -28.17 -6.51
CA ALA A 88 -5.71 -27.22 -6.92
C ALA A 88 -6.33 -25.97 -7.60
N LEU A 89 -7.31 -26.15 -8.47
CA LEU A 89 -8.06 -25.06 -9.10
C LEU A 89 -8.81 -24.23 -8.05
N ALA A 90 -9.52 -24.86 -7.12
CA ALA A 90 -10.22 -24.17 -6.05
C ALA A 90 -9.26 -23.32 -5.19
N ALA A 91 -8.07 -23.85 -4.88
CA ALA A 91 -7.03 -23.13 -4.16
C ALA A 91 -6.50 -21.92 -4.97
N ALA A 92 -6.31 -22.06 -6.28
CA ALA A 92 -5.90 -20.98 -7.17
C ALA A 92 -6.98 -19.89 -7.26
N GLN A 93 -8.26 -20.24 -7.33
CA GLN A 93 -9.38 -19.30 -7.28
C GLN A 93 -9.40 -18.51 -5.97
N ASN A 94 -9.19 -19.14 -4.84
CA ASN A 94 -9.11 -18.47 -3.55
C ASN A 94 -7.92 -17.50 -3.49
N ARG A 95 -6.76 -17.89 -4.02
CA ARG A 95 -5.60 -16.99 -4.11
C ARG A 95 -5.86 -15.79 -5.01
N MET A 96 -6.57 -15.97 -6.12
CA MET A 96 -6.97 -14.86 -6.99
C MET A 96 -7.89 -13.88 -6.27
N VAL A 97 -8.89 -14.35 -5.53
CA VAL A 97 -9.78 -13.50 -4.71
C VAL A 97 -8.98 -12.72 -3.66
N SER A 98 -8.06 -13.39 -2.96
CA SER A 98 -7.17 -12.71 -2.00
C SER A 98 -6.31 -11.64 -2.66
N ALA A 99 -5.73 -11.93 -3.82
CA ALA A 99 -4.90 -10.96 -4.56
C ALA A 99 -5.70 -9.74 -5.01
N LEU A 100 -6.95 -9.93 -5.45
CA LEU A 100 -7.86 -8.82 -5.79
C LEU A 100 -8.19 -7.96 -4.56
N THR A 101 -8.46 -8.58 -3.43
CA THR A 101 -8.73 -7.87 -2.17
C THR A 101 -7.51 -7.07 -1.72
N ASP A 102 -6.32 -7.65 -1.82
CA ASP A 102 -5.05 -6.98 -1.49
C ASP A 102 -4.80 -5.77 -2.40
N LEU A 103 -5.09 -5.89 -3.70
CA LEU A 103 -4.94 -4.78 -4.64
C LEU A 103 -5.90 -3.63 -4.32
N GLU A 104 -7.17 -3.94 -4.05
CA GLU A 104 -8.15 -2.91 -3.69
C GLU A 104 -7.80 -2.23 -2.38
N THR A 105 -7.31 -2.98 -1.39
CA THR A 105 -6.81 -2.43 -0.12
C THR A 105 -5.62 -1.51 -0.36
N ALA A 106 -4.63 -1.96 -1.13
CA ALA A 106 -3.45 -1.16 -1.47
C ALA A 106 -3.80 0.10 -2.27
N ARG A 107 -4.81 0.03 -3.15
CA ARG A 107 -5.34 1.18 -3.90
C ARG A 107 -5.96 2.22 -2.97
N ILE A 108 -6.74 1.78 -1.99
CA ILE A 108 -7.36 2.66 -0.98
C ILE A 108 -6.27 3.30 -0.11
N ASP A 109 -5.29 2.52 0.35
CA ASP A 109 -4.17 3.01 1.17
C ASP A 109 -3.37 4.09 0.42
N LEU A 110 -3.10 3.87 -0.88
CA LEU A 110 -2.43 4.86 -1.72
C LEU A 110 -3.26 6.13 -1.88
N ALA A 111 -4.57 6.00 -2.12
CA ALA A 111 -5.47 7.14 -2.23
C ALA A 111 -5.54 7.94 -0.93
N VAL A 112 -5.58 7.27 0.23
CA VAL A 112 -5.55 7.91 1.56
C VAL A 112 -4.21 8.61 1.80
N ALA A 113 -3.09 7.98 1.47
CA ALA A 113 -1.76 8.59 1.61
C ALA A 113 -1.61 9.84 0.73
N CYS A 114 -2.08 9.80 -0.52
CA CYS A 114 -2.11 10.96 -1.43
C CYS A 114 -3.11 12.02 -0.99
N GLY A 115 -4.28 11.63 -0.47
CA GLY A 115 -5.30 12.53 0.05
C GLY A 115 -4.86 13.28 1.31
N GLY A 116 -4.04 12.66 2.15
CA GLY A 116 -3.38 13.31 3.28
C GLY A 116 -2.45 14.47 2.88
N LEU A 117 -1.81 14.37 1.71
CA LEU A 117 -1.03 15.47 1.11
C LEU A 117 -1.92 16.63 0.67
N LEU A 118 -2.98 16.34 -0.10
CA LEU A 118 -3.90 17.34 -0.63
C LEU A 118 -4.70 18.06 0.47
N GLY A 119 -5.11 17.34 1.51
CA GLY A 119 -5.82 17.93 2.65
C GLY A 119 -4.96 18.89 3.47
N ARG A 120 -3.66 18.73 3.45
CA ARG A 120 -2.70 19.57 4.17
C ARG A 120 -2.36 20.84 3.41
N ASP A 121 -2.18 20.75 2.10
CA ASP A 121 -1.98 21.92 1.23
C ASP A 121 -3.24 22.81 1.17
N ALA A 122 -4.44 22.20 1.25
CA ALA A 122 -5.70 22.95 1.27
C ALA A 122 -5.90 23.77 2.56
N ILE A 123 -5.28 23.37 3.69
CA ILE A 123 -5.34 24.13 4.95
C ILE A 123 -4.38 25.33 4.93
N ASP A 124 -3.28 25.27 4.19
CA ASP A 124 -2.27 26.33 4.12
C ASP A 124 -2.71 27.50 3.20
N PHE A 125 -3.58 27.24 2.23
CA PHE A 125 -4.12 28.29 1.33
C PHE A 125 -5.25 29.14 1.94
N GLY A 126 -5.77 28.77 3.13
CA GLY A 126 -6.90 29.45 3.79
C GLY A 126 -6.52 30.52 4.82
N GLN A 127 -5.24 30.76 5.11
CA GLN A 127 -4.82 31.66 6.19
C GLN A 127 -4.09 32.95 5.77
N ASN A 128 -4.15 33.31 4.50
CA ASN A 128 -3.53 34.56 4.01
C ASN A 128 -4.54 35.55 3.41
N ASP A 129 -5.67 35.77 4.10
CA ASP A 129 -6.52 36.95 3.91
C ASP A 129 -6.73 37.70 5.23
#